data_ddd3f13013c4348c369eea9b3c7777d5
#
_entry.id   ddd3f13013c4348c369eea9b3c7777d5
#
_cell.length_a   1.000
_cell.length_b   1.000
_cell.length_c   1.000
_cell.angle_alpha   90.00
_cell.angle_beta   90.00
_cell.angle_gamma   90.00
#
_symmetry.space_group_name_H-M   'P 1'
#
loop_
_entity.id
_entity.type
_entity.pdbx_description
1 polymer ?
#
loop_
_entity_poly.entity_id
_entity_poly.type
_entity_poly.pdbx_seq_one_letter_code
_entity_poly.pdbx_strand_id
1 'polypeptide(L)'
;AQPPPPMFVGRAERNFVKQINDEVIEKVVGQQVLYFPIDITNSNFHPLYGESIKKSFLSPVRVYGLIEYGGSDRTQEEFGFNTLKKITARLHKRRLTQDQNLFARLGDFLQYDELFFEIVDIASPRYLFGQDATFADFTSFEVELTCRQVRNGMFNPSKKPNYGSWSK
;
A
#
# COMPACT_ATOMS: atom_id res chain seq x y z
N ALA A 1 -2.59 -27.86 34.44
CA ALA A 1 -3.25 -26.59 34.77
C ALA A 1 -3.11 -25.63 33.59
N GLN A 2 -4.20 -25.09 33.12
CA GLN A 2 -4.17 -24.12 32.05
C GLN A 2 -3.61 -22.81 32.59
N PRO A 3 -2.59 -22.20 31.93
CA PRO A 3 -2.07 -20.94 32.39
C PRO A 3 -3.16 -19.85 32.36
N PRO A 4 -3.16 -18.92 33.33
CA PRO A 4 -4.14 -17.84 33.34
C PRO A 4 -4.08 -17.05 32.05
N PRO A 5 -5.21 -16.56 31.53
CA PRO A 5 -5.24 -15.76 30.31
C PRO A 5 -4.41 -14.47 30.53
N PRO A 6 -3.64 -14.04 29.54
CA PRO A 6 -2.83 -12.84 29.67
C PRO A 6 -3.70 -11.60 29.91
N MET A 7 -3.30 -10.79 30.88
CA MET A 7 -4.09 -9.70 31.45
C MET A 7 -4.40 -8.55 30.46
N PHE A 8 -3.60 -8.40 29.39
CA PHE A 8 -3.69 -7.26 28.46
C PHE A 8 -3.86 -7.67 27.00
N VAL A 9 -4.37 -8.86 26.72
CA VAL A 9 -4.53 -9.39 25.35
C VAL A 9 -6.00 -9.54 24.97
N GLY A 10 -6.89 -8.87 25.70
CA GLY A 10 -8.31 -8.87 25.43
C GLY A 10 -8.66 -8.12 24.13
N ARG A 11 -9.88 -8.34 23.65
CA ARG A 11 -10.39 -7.70 22.44
C ARG A 11 -10.45 -6.16 22.58
N ALA A 12 -10.78 -5.69 23.76
CA ALA A 12 -10.88 -4.25 24.08
C ALA A 12 -9.52 -3.56 23.99
N GLU A 13 -8.50 -4.15 24.59
CA GLU A 13 -7.15 -3.63 24.59
C GLU A 13 -6.54 -3.61 23.18
N ARG A 14 -6.77 -4.66 22.41
CA ARG A 14 -6.33 -4.73 21.00
C ARG A 14 -7.00 -3.65 20.15
N ASN A 15 -8.30 -3.44 20.32
CA ASN A 15 -9.03 -2.39 19.62
C ASN A 15 -8.54 -1.00 20.03
N PHE A 16 -8.24 -0.81 21.30
CA PHE A 16 -7.70 0.46 21.81
C PHE A 16 -6.34 0.78 21.18
N VAL A 17 -5.44 -0.18 21.12
CA VAL A 17 -4.13 0.01 20.47
C VAL A 17 -4.27 0.31 18.98
N LYS A 18 -5.19 -0.38 18.29
CA LYS A 18 -5.49 -0.09 16.89
C LYS A 18 -6.01 1.33 16.68
N GLN A 19 -6.89 1.78 17.57
CA GLN A 19 -7.44 3.13 17.52
C GLN A 19 -6.37 4.19 17.75
N ILE A 20 -5.45 3.97 18.69
CA ILE A 20 -4.31 4.87 18.91
C ILE A 20 -3.43 4.92 17.66
N ASN A 21 -3.13 3.77 17.06
CA ASN A 21 -2.32 3.72 15.86
C ASN A 21 -2.97 4.45 14.69
N ASP A 22 -4.29 4.32 14.52
CA ASP A 22 -5.06 5.09 13.52
C ASP A 22 -4.90 6.60 13.75
N GLU A 23 -5.04 7.05 14.98
CA GLU A 23 -4.91 8.47 15.31
C GLU A 23 -3.49 8.99 15.07
N VAL A 24 -2.48 8.20 15.40
CA VAL A 24 -1.08 8.58 15.14
C VAL A 24 -0.82 8.72 13.65
N ILE A 25 -1.24 7.76 12.85
CA ILE A 25 -1.02 7.80 11.40
C ILE A 25 -1.81 8.94 10.74
N GLU A 26 -3.08 9.11 11.09
CA GLU A 26 -3.96 10.06 10.42
C GLU A 26 -3.80 11.50 10.93
N LYS A 27 -3.67 11.69 12.23
CA LYS A 27 -3.69 13.03 12.84
C LYS A 27 -2.31 13.57 13.19
N VAL A 28 -1.39 12.72 13.63
CA VAL A 28 -0.06 13.16 14.05
C VAL A 28 0.91 13.17 12.88
N VAL A 29 1.02 12.08 12.15
CA VAL A 29 1.92 11.97 10.99
C VAL A 29 1.26 12.59 9.76
N GLY A 30 0.00 12.25 9.48
CA GLY A 30 -0.84 12.86 8.45
C GLY A 30 -0.31 12.80 7.02
N GLN A 31 0.59 11.87 6.72
CA GLN A 31 1.11 11.71 5.37
C GLN A 31 0.04 11.10 4.46
N GLN A 32 -0.26 11.79 3.37
CA GLN A 32 -1.25 11.35 2.40
C GLN A 32 -0.56 10.78 1.16
N VAL A 33 -1.07 9.65 0.71
CA VAL A 33 -0.65 8.99 -0.53
C VAL A 33 -1.88 8.77 -1.40
N LEU A 34 -1.71 8.88 -2.71
CA LEU A 34 -2.72 8.44 -3.66
C LEU A 34 -2.40 7.01 -4.08
N TYR A 35 -3.34 6.13 -3.82
CA TYR A 35 -3.25 4.72 -4.17
C TYR A 35 -4.00 4.47 -5.49
N PHE A 36 -3.35 3.85 -6.47
CA PHE A 36 -3.89 3.51 -7.77
C PHE A 36 -4.01 1.98 -7.89
N PRO A 37 -5.21 1.42 -7.64
CA PRO A 37 -5.40 -0.01 -7.80
C PRO A 37 -5.41 -0.39 -9.27
N ILE A 38 -4.78 -1.52 -9.60
CA ILE A 38 -4.81 -2.10 -10.94
C ILE A 38 -6.23 -2.57 -11.26
N ASP A 39 -6.70 -2.22 -12.45
CA ASP A 39 -7.92 -2.78 -13.03
C ASP A 39 -7.56 -4.07 -13.79
N ILE A 40 -7.77 -5.21 -13.14
CA ILE A 40 -7.45 -6.52 -13.71
C ILE A 40 -8.32 -6.83 -14.93
N THR A 41 -9.57 -6.37 -14.93
CA THR A 41 -10.51 -6.66 -16.01
C THR A 41 -10.18 -5.94 -17.31
N ASN A 42 -9.67 -4.72 -17.21
CA ASN A 42 -9.32 -3.89 -18.36
C ASN A 42 -7.83 -3.87 -18.69
N SER A 43 -7.00 -4.60 -17.93
CA SER A 43 -5.58 -4.74 -18.20
C SER A 43 -5.32 -5.89 -19.18
N ASN A 44 -4.51 -5.64 -20.21
CA ASN A 44 -4.11 -6.66 -21.16
C ASN A 44 -2.91 -7.42 -20.66
N PHE A 45 -3.08 -8.69 -20.35
CA PHE A 45 -2.02 -9.59 -19.94
C PHE A 45 -1.51 -10.43 -21.11
N HIS A 46 -0.21 -10.63 -21.19
CA HIS A 46 0.34 -11.53 -22.18
C HIS A 46 0.05 -12.99 -21.77
N PRO A 47 -0.59 -13.80 -22.65
CA PRO A 47 -1.08 -15.12 -22.27
C PRO A 47 0.02 -16.11 -21.88
N LEU A 48 1.25 -15.92 -22.36
CA LEU A 48 2.39 -16.82 -22.10
C LEU A 48 3.22 -16.38 -20.88
N TYR A 49 3.40 -15.09 -20.66
CA TYR A 49 4.31 -14.57 -19.63
C TYR A 49 3.61 -13.97 -18.42
N GLY A 50 2.29 -13.82 -18.48
CA GLY A 50 1.53 -13.22 -17.39
C GLY A 50 1.83 -11.73 -17.12
N GLU A 51 2.74 -11.13 -17.90
CA GLU A 51 3.06 -9.71 -17.79
C GLU A 51 2.01 -8.85 -18.48
N SER A 52 1.68 -7.73 -17.85
CA SER A 52 0.73 -6.79 -18.43
C SER A 52 1.42 -5.90 -19.47
N ILE A 53 1.01 -6.04 -20.73
CA ILE A 53 1.46 -5.20 -21.83
C ILE A 53 0.95 -3.76 -21.65
N LYS A 54 -0.29 -3.62 -21.15
CA LYS A 54 -0.92 -2.34 -20.87
C LYS A 54 -1.69 -2.44 -19.57
N LYS A 55 -1.18 -1.77 -18.54
CA LYS A 55 -1.84 -1.68 -17.24
C LYS A 55 -2.92 -0.60 -17.28
N SER A 56 -4.12 -0.92 -16.88
CA SER A 56 -5.20 0.02 -16.61
C SER A 56 -5.38 0.15 -15.10
N PHE A 57 -5.72 1.35 -14.63
CA PHE A 57 -5.88 1.63 -13.21
C PHE A 57 -7.26 2.17 -12.92
N LEU A 58 -7.81 1.80 -11.78
CA LEU A 58 -9.02 2.37 -11.24
C LEU A 58 -8.79 3.81 -10.76
N SER A 59 -9.84 4.46 -10.34
CA SER A 59 -9.74 5.81 -9.77
C SER A 59 -8.85 5.81 -8.54
N PRO A 60 -7.95 6.80 -8.39
CA PRO A 60 -7.07 6.87 -7.24
C PRO A 60 -7.84 7.07 -5.95
N VAL A 61 -7.38 6.39 -4.92
CA VAL A 61 -7.93 6.48 -3.58
C VAL A 61 -6.90 7.16 -2.67
N ARG A 62 -7.35 8.16 -1.91
CA ARG A 62 -6.49 8.83 -0.94
C ARG A 62 -6.42 8.01 0.33
N VAL A 63 -5.22 7.65 0.75
CA VAL A 63 -4.96 6.90 1.97
C VAL A 63 -3.92 7.61 2.83
N TYR A 64 -4.00 7.41 4.13
CA TYR A 64 -2.98 7.88 5.07
C TYR A 64 -2.02 6.75 5.38
N GLY A 65 -0.74 7.07 5.47
CA GLY A 65 0.28 6.09 5.78
C GLY A 65 1.55 6.72 6.34
N LEU A 66 2.37 5.90 6.92
CA LEU A 66 3.72 6.27 7.31
C LEU A 66 4.67 5.89 6.18
N ILE A 67 5.33 6.89 5.61
CA ILE A 67 6.25 6.71 4.49
C ILE A 67 7.69 6.86 4.99
N GLU A 68 8.47 5.83 4.78
CA GLU A 68 9.90 5.81 5.08
C GLU A 68 10.70 5.69 3.78
N TYR A 69 11.72 6.49 3.61
CA TYR A 69 12.64 6.36 2.48
C TYR A 69 13.63 5.23 2.77
N GLY A 70 13.60 4.17 1.96
CA GLY A 70 14.44 2.98 2.07
C GLY A 70 15.79 3.08 1.35
N GLY A 71 16.13 4.27 0.85
CA GLY A 71 17.34 4.48 0.08
C GLY A 71 17.08 4.60 -1.44
N SER A 72 18.14 4.52 -2.21
CA SER A 72 18.07 4.59 -3.67
C SER A 72 18.92 3.50 -4.30
N ASP A 73 18.35 2.82 -5.28
CA ASP A 73 19.12 1.92 -6.14
C ASP A 73 19.76 2.73 -7.26
N ARG A 74 21.07 2.69 -7.31
CA ARG A 74 21.84 3.31 -8.37
C ARG A 74 22.29 2.24 -9.35
N THR A 75 21.72 2.26 -10.54
CA THR A 75 22.09 1.34 -11.62
C THR A 75 22.89 2.10 -12.66
N GLN A 76 24.04 1.58 -13.00
CA GLN A 76 24.83 2.08 -14.13
C GLN A 76 24.29 1.46 -15.41
N GLU A 77 23.84 2.29 -16.33
CA GLU A 77 23.41 1.89 -17.67
C GLU A 77 24.41 2.43 -18.71
N GLU A 78 24.37 1.91 -19.94
CA GLU A 78 25.27 2.37 -21.03
C GLU A 78 25.24 3.88 -21.27
N PHE A 79 24.12 4.53 -20.95
CA PHE A 79 23.90 5.97 -21.18
C PHE A 79 23.94 6.81 -19.89
N GLY A 80 24.42 6.26 -18.78
CA GLY A 80 24.55 7.02 -17.53
C GLY A 80 24.06 6.28 -16.28
N PHE A 81 23.90 7.04 -15.19
CA PHE A 81 23.41 6.53 -13.92
C PHE A 81 21.90 6.74 -13.80
N ASN A 82 21.20 5.68 -13.52
CA ASN A 82 19.78 5.74 -13.16
C ASN A 82 19.64 5.52 -11.66
N THR A 83 19.04 6.48 -10.97
CA THR A 83 18.81 6.40 -9.53
C THR A 83 17.31 6.29 -9.29
N LEU A 84 16.87 5.13 -8.82
CA LEU A 84 15.47 4.87 -8.46
C LEU A 84 15.33 4.86 -6.94
N LYS A 85 14.43 5.66 -6.42
CA LYS A 85 14.14 5.72 -4.99
C LYS A 85 13.31 4.50 -4.59
N LYS A 86 13.57 4.01 -3.38
CA LYS A 86 12.72 3.03 -2.70
C LYS A 86 12.04 3.68 -1.52
N ILE A 87 10.79 3.34 -1.32
CA ILE A 87 10.03 3.75 -0.15
C ILE A 87 9.36 2.52 0.48
N THR A 88 9.19 2.58 1.78
CA THR A 88 8.36 1.64 2.54
C THR A 88 7.16 2.40 3.06
N ALA A 89 5.97 1.97 2.65
CA ALA A 89 4.73 2.55 3.08
C ALA A 89 4.04 1.61 4.08
N ARG A 90 3.78 2.09 5.29
CA ARG A 90 2.99 1.39 6.29
C ARG A 90 1.60 1.98 6.34
N LEU A 91 0.62 1.16 6.00
CA LEU A 91 -0.78 1.54 5.93
C LEU A 91 -1.59 0.76 6.94
N HIS A 92 -2.59 1.41 7.52
CA HIS A 92 -3.48 0.74 8.47
C HIS A 92 -4.43 -0.22 7.74
N LYS A 93 -4.34 -1.52 8.05
CA LYS A 93 -5.10 -2.57 7.35
C LYS A 93 -6.61 -2.34 7.40
N ARG A 94 -7.14 -1.99 8.57
CA ARG A 94 -8.57 -1.76 8.74
C ARG A 94 -9.09 -0.62 7.86
N ARG A 95 -8.35 0.48 7.80
CA ARG A 95 -8.72 1.64 6.97
C ARG A 95 -8.74 1.32 5.48
N LEU A 96 -7.81 0.48 5.04
CA LEU A 96 -7.81 0.02 3.66
C LEU A 96 -8.98 -0.92 3.36
N THR A 97 -9.14 -1.97 4.17
CA THR A 97 -10.08 -3.06 3.86
C THR A 97 -11.51 -2.74 4.23
N GLN A 98 -11.75 -2.15 5.40
CA GLN A 98 -13.12 -1.93 5.89
C GLN A 98 -13.70 -0.61 5.40
N ASP A 99 -12.92 0.48 5.43
CA ASP A 99 -13.44 1.79 5.08
C ASP A 99 -13.44 2.03 3.57
N GLN A 100 -12.45 1.48 2.85
CA GLN A 100 -12.28 1.76 1.42
C GLN A 100 -12.42 0.54 0.51
N ASN A 101 -12.64 -0.64 1.10
CA ASN A 101 -12.71 -1.92 0.37
C ASN A 101 -11.52 -2.11 -0.59
N LEU A 102 -10.35 -1.70 -0.14
CA LEU A 102 -9.11 -1.72 -0.91
C LEU A 102 -8.20 -2.83 -0.40
N PHE A 103 -7.75 -3.69 -1.31
CA PHE A 103 -6.79 -4.74 -1.02
C PHE A 103 -5.51 -4.45 -1.79
N ALA A 104 -4.42 -4.27 -1.05
CA ALA A 104 -3.13 -4.02 -1.66
C ALA A 104 -2.67 -5.24 -2.48
N ARG A 105 -2.18 -4.98 -3.69
CA ARG A 105 -1.70 -6.00 -4.63
C ARG A 105 -0.34 -5.61 -5.18
N LEU A 106 0.43 -6.62 -5.55
CA LEU A 106 1.67 -6.40 -6.28
C LEU A 106 1.36 -5.79 -7.65
N GLY A 107 2.13 -4.78 -8.02
CA GLY A 107 1.95 -4.05 -9.26
C GLY A 107 0.96 -2.89 -9.19
N ASP A 108 0.30 -2.67 -8.06
CA ASP A 108 -0.43 -1.42 -7.81
C ASP A 108 0.56 -0.25 -7.65
N PHE A 109 0.06 0.97 -7.82
CA PHE A 109 0.89 2.16 -7.75
C PHE A 109 0.52 3.07 -6.59
N LEU A 110 1.53 3.70 -6.03
CA LEU A 110 1.40 4.78 -5.05
C LEU A 110 1.98 6.06 -5.64
N GLN A 111 1.29 7.17 -5.42
CA GLN A 111 1.86 8.50 -5.68
C GLN A 111 2.13 9.18 -4.34
N TYR A 112 3.38 9.55 -4.15
CA TYR A 112 3.85 10.30 -2.99
C TYR A 112 4.87 11.34 -3.46
N ASP A 113 4.74 12.58 -2.98
CA ASP A 113 5.64 13.70 -3.33
C ASP A 113 5.85 13.85 -4.85
N GLU A 114 4.75 13.83 -5.61
CA GLU A 114 4.73 13.91 -7.09
C GLU A 114 5.43 12.76 -7.84
N LEU A 115 5.98 11.80 -7.12
CA LEU A 115 6.62 10.61 -7.68
C LEU A 115 5.68 9.41 -7.64
N PHE A 116 5.81 8.56 -8.65
CA PHE A 116 5.05 7.31 -8.73
C PHE A 116 5.92 6.13 -8.34
N PHE A 117 5.37 5.27 -7.52
CA PHE A 117 6.03 4.08 -7.00
C PHE A 117 5.15 2.86 -7.28
N GLU A 118 5.78 1.79 -7.77
CA GLU A 118 5.15 0.49 -7.95
C GLU A 118 5.35 -0.36 -6.70
N ILE A 119 4.30 -1.04 -6.25
CA ILE A 119 4.38 -1.98 -5.13
C ILE A 119 5.06 -3.26 -5.62
N VAL A 120 6.25 -3.53 -5.10
CA VAL A 120 7.06 -4.69 -5.48
C VAL A 120 7.02 -5.81 -4.45
N ASP A 121 6.72 -5.47 -3.19
CA ASP A 121 6.56 -6.46 -2.13
C ASP A 121 5.54 -6.01 -1.10
N ILE A 122 4.84 -6.99 -0.53
CA ILE A 122 3.84 -6.79 0.50
C ILE A 122 4.21 -7.68 1.67
N ALA A 123 4.76 -7.06 2.71
CA ALA A 123 5.05 -7.77 3.94
C ALA A 123 3.80 -7.88 4.81
N SER A 124 3.61 -9.06 5.33
CA SER A 124 2.55 -9.31 6.29
C SER A 124 2.85 -8.64 7.63
N PRO A 125 1.83 -8.30 8.30
CA PRO A 125 1.74 -7.32 9.33
C PRO A 125 2.50 -7.65 10.59
N ARG A 126 2.84 -6.61 11.30
CA ARG A 126 3.30 -6.71 12.67
C ARG A 126 2.17 -7.25 13.55
N TYR A 127 2.46 -8.33 14.22
CA TYR A 127 1.59 -8.84 15.27
C TYR A 127 1.87 -8.06 16.56
N LEU A 128 0.82 -7.50 17.14
CA LEU A 128 0.97 -6.70 18.36
C LEU A 128 1.38 -7.56 19.56
N PHE A 129 0.81 -8.76 19.67
CA PHE A 129 1.01 -9.67 20.79
C PHE A 129 1.33 -11.11 20.34
N GLY A 130 1.96 -11.24 19.18
CA GLY A 130 2.20 -12.54 18.56
C GLY A 130 1.00 -13.06 17.77
N GLN A 131 1.20 -14.20 17.14
CA GLN A 131 0.16 -14.84 16.32
C GLN A 131 -0.74 -15.68 17.23
N ASP A 132 -1.99 -15.26 17.37
CA ASP A 132 -3.01 -16.00 18.08
C ASP A 132 -4.08 -16.48 17.09
N ALA A 133 -4.26 -17.80 16.98
CA ALA A 133 -5.23 -18.40 16.07
C ALA A 133 -6.69 -18.03 16.41
N THR A 134 -6.96 -17.75 17.68
CA THR A 134 -8.31 -17.39 18.16
C THR A 134 -8.72 -15.98 17.69
N PHE A 135 -7.75 -15.12 17.36
CA PHE A 135 -7.96 -13.73 17.01
C PHE A 135 -7.31 -13.36 15.67
N ALA A 136 -7.25 -14.29 14.74
CA ALA A 136 -6.55 -14.12 13.45
C ALA A 136 -6.90 -12.81 12.72
N ASP A 137 -8.15 -12.38 12.76
CA ASP A 137 -8.61 -11.14 12.15
C ASP A 137 -8.14 -9.86 12.88
N PHE A 138 -7.71 -10.00 14.14
CA PHE A 138 -7.33 -8.88 15.00
C PHE A 138 -5.82 -8.76 15.23
N THR A 139 -5.04 -9.72 14.77
CA THR A 139 -3.60 -9.77 15.02
C THR A 139 -2.80 -8.81 14.14
N SER A 140 -3.31 -8.54 12.96
CA SER A 140 -2.66 -7.73 11.94
C SER A 140 -3.29 -6.36 11.86
N PHE A 141 -2.56 -5.32 12.23
CA PHE A 141 -3.09 -3.97 12.18
C PHE A 141 -2.48 -3.10 11.07
N GLU A 142 -1.28 -3.40 10.62
CA GLU A 142 -0.61 -2.69 9.54
C GLU A 142 -0.30 -3.62 8.35
N VAL A 143 -0.22 -3.02 7.18
CA VAL A 143 0.33 -3.63 5.96
C VAL A 143 1.54 -2.82 5.56
N GLU A 144 2.68 -3.48 5.41
CA GLU A 144 3.92 -2.89 4.96
C GLU A 144 4.08 -3.15 3.46
N LEU A 145 4.19 -2.08 2.69
CA LEU A 145 4.35 -2.10 1.25
C LEU A 145 5.74 -1.60 0.89
N THR A 146 6.54 -2.45 0.29
CA THR A 146 7.81 -2.02 -0.30
C THR A 146 7.57 -1.56 -1.73
N CYS A 147 7.94 -0.32 -2.01
CA CYS A 147 7.65 0.32 -3.28
C CYS A 147 8.92 0.84 -3.93
N ARG A 148 8.98 0.71 -5.25
CA ARG A 148 10.08 1.17 -6.08
C ARG A 148 9.61 2.27 -7.02
N GLN A 149 10.39 3.33 -7.13
CA GLN A 149 10.08 4.43 -8.06
C GLN A 149 10.00 3.92 -9.49
N VAL A 150 8.98 4.36 -10.20
CA VAL A 150 8.77 4.05 -11.62
C VAL A 150 9.48 5.11 -12.47
N ARG A 151 10.07 4.69 -13.58
CA ARG A 151 10.68 5.61 -14.57
C ARG A 151 9.61 6.53 -15.14
N ASN A 152 9.98 7.79 -15.34
CA ASN A 152 9.10 8.77 -15.96
C ASN A 152 8.66 8.27 -17.35
N GLY A 153 7.33 8.26 -17.56
CA GLY A 153 6.73 7.80 -18.82
C GLY A 153 6.16 6.38 -18.79
N MET A 154 6.55 5.52 -17.84
CA MET A 154 5.95 4.19 -17.70
C MET A 154 4.54 4.24 -17.09
N PHE A 155 4.30 5.21 -16.21
CA PHE A 155 3.00 5.44 -15.60
C PHE A 155 2.49 6.82 -15.98
N ASN A 156 1.34 6.87 -16.65
CA ASN A 156 0.68 8.12 -17.00
C ASN A 156 -0.79 8.06 -16.56
N PRO A 157 -1.13 8.64 -15.41
CA PRO A 157 -2.50 8.62 -14.89
C PRO A 157 -3.49 9.43 -15.74
N SER A 158 -3.00 10.35 -16.56
CA SER A 158 -3.82 11.18 -17.45
C SER A 158 -4.33 10.45 -18.69
N LYS A 159 -3.82 9.26 -18.98
CA LYS A 159 -4.36 8.39 -20.04
C LYS A 159 -5.55 7.53 -19.58
N LYS A 160 -6.35 8.01 -18.65
CA LYS A 160 -7.67 7.42 -18.41
C LYS A 160 -8.51 7.58 -19.66
N PRO A 161 -9.25 6.55 -20.08
CA PRO A 161 -10.33 6.76 -21.03
C PRO A 161 -11.24 7.83 -20.44
N ASN A 162 -11.55 8.86 -21.25
CA ASN A 162 -12.41 9.96 -20.89
C ASN A 162 -13.71 9.46 -20.24
N TYR A 163 -13.76 9.42 -18.93
CA TYR A 163 -15.03 9.52 -18.22
C TYR A 163 -15.37 11.00 -18.22
N GLY A 164 -16.44 11.29 -18.93
CA GLY A 164 -16.99 12.57 -19.27
C GLY A 164 -16.56 13.77 -18.44
N SER A 165 -16.22 14.82 -19.16
CA SER A 165 -16.10 16.16 -18.65
C SER A 165 -17.10 16.43 -17.54
N TRP A 166 -16.62 16.60 -16.31
CA TRP A 166 -17.38 17.28 -15.28
C TRP A 166 -17.40 18.76 -15.66
N SER A 167 -18.30 19.09 -16.58
CA SER A 167 -18.68 20.48 -16.76
C SER A 167 -19.62 20.85 -15.63
N LYS A 168 -19.11 21.73 -14.76
CA LYS A 168 -19.76 22.63 -13.80
C LYS A 168 -20.76 22.02 -12.82
#